data_74e35a4f9dd6ea95c5021ba794c0181e
#
_entry.id   74e35a4f9dd6ea95c5021ba794c0181e
#
_cell.length_a   1.000
_cell.length_b   1.000
_cell.length_c   1.000
_cell.angle_alpha   90.00
_cell.angle_beta   90.00
_cell.angle_gamma   90.00
#
_symmetry.space_group_name_H-M   'P 1'
#
loop_
_entity.id
_entity.type
_entity.pdbx_description
1 polymer ?
#
loop_
_entity_poly.entity_id
_entity_poly.type
_entity_poly.pdbx_seq_one_letter_code
_entity_poly.pdbx_strand_id
1 'polypeptide(L)'
;MSVLEKPAQFALAGNAVFTLVSLKTGTRFTFKVRAAEQGPMHFVSVLTGPDNTSDFAYFGFLRRGVYFHGGQKARVGKDAPSVKAFDWFWRHMAQGDDLSALVEVHHEGRCGRCGRALTVPESIKSGFGPECMGKVF
;
A
#
# COMPACT_ATOMS: atom_id res chain seq x y z
N MET A 1 7.56 -9.48 8.22
CA MET A 1 6.35 -8.72 7.81
C MET A 1 5.13 -9.30 8.51
N SER A 2 4.16 -8.47 8.80
CA SER A 2 2.93 -8.87 9.49
C SER A 2 1.71 -8.58 8.62
N VAL A 3 0.72 -9.49 8.64
CA VAL A 3 -0.52 -9.34 7.88
C VAL A 3 -1.35 -8.20 8.46
N LEU A 4 -1.84 -7.32 7.58
CA LEU A 4 -2.68 -6.18 7.96
C LEU A 4 -4.15 -6.60 8.04
N GLU A 5 -4.84 -6.16 9.10
CA GLU A 5 -6.27 -6.40 9.26
C GLU A 5 -7.13 -5.43 8.46
N LYS A 6 -6.64 -4.18 8.30
CA LYS A 6 -7.36 -3.11 7.60
C LYS A 6 -6.46 -2.46 6.54
N PRO A 7 -6.23 -3.15 5.41
CA PRO A 7 -5.25 -2.65 4.41
C PRO A 7 -5.61 -1.30 3.80
N ALA A 8 -6.90 -1.02 3.57
CA ALA A 8 -7.31 0.26 2.97
C ALA A 8 -6.97 1.44 3.88
N GLN A 9 -7.23 1.31 5.17
CA GLN A 9 -6.93 2.34 6.15
C GLN A 9 -5.43 2.58 6.27
N PHE A 10 -4.65 1.50 6.28
CA PHE A 10 -3.18 1.58 6.29
C PHE A 10 -2.67 2.28 5.04
N ALA A 11 -3.14 1.86 3.86
CA ALA A 11 -2.69 2.40 2.57
C ALA A 11 -2.97 3.89 2.43
N LEU A 12 -4.07 4.38 2.99
CA LEU A 12 -4.47 5.79 2.87
C LEU A 12 -3.96 6.68 4.01
N ALA A 13 -3.13 6.14 4.90
CA ALA A 13 -2.71 6.87 6.10
C ALA A 13 -1.62 7.94 5.85
N GLY A 14 -0.92 7.92 4.71
CA GLY A 14 0.01 8.97 4.31
C GLY A 14 1.44 8.53 3.98
N ASN A 15 1.94 7.46 4.58
CA ASN A 15 3.30 6.95 4.35
C ASN A 15 3.31 5.42 4.39
N ALA A 16 2.44 4.79 3.63
CA ALA A 16 2.29 3.34 3.67
C ALA A 16 3.27 2.64 2.74
N VAL A 17 3.95 1.63 3.26
CA VAL A 17 4.72 0.66 2.47
C VAL A 17 4.21 -0.73 2.83
N PHE A 18 3.73 -1.46 1.86
CA PHE A 18 3.15 -2.78 2.09
C PHE A 18 3.43 -3.72 0.92
N THR A 19 3.39 -5.02 1.19
CA THR A 19 3.61 -6.07 0.19
C THR A 19 2.33 -6.87 0.00
N LEU A 20 1.91 -7.02 -1.26
CA LEU A 20 0.84 -7.93 -1.64
C LEU A 20 1.45 -9.29 -1.98
N VAL A 21 0.93 -10.34 -1.39
CA VAL A 21 1.36 -11.72 -1.66
C VAL A 21 0.16 -12.49 -2.20
N SER A 22 0.28 -13.01 -3.42
CA SER A 22 -0.73 -13.90 -3.97
C SER A 22 -0.64 -15.26 -3.31
N LEU A 23 -1.72 -15.70 -2.67
CA LEU A 23 -1.75 -17.02 -2.02
C LEU A 23 -1.80 -18.17 -3.03
N LYS A 24 -2.26 -17.88 -4.25
CA LYS A 24 -2.32 -18.88 -5.32
C LYS A 24 -0.97 -19.14 -5.98
N THR A 25 -0.19 -18.08 -6.25
CA THR A 25 1.04 -18.17 -7.03
C THR A 25 2.30 -17.90 -6.22
N GLY A 26 2.18 -17.29 -5.04
CA GLY A 26 3.30 -16.86 -4.23
C GLY A 26 3.97 -15.58 -4.74
N THR A 27 3.45 -14.97 -5.79
CA THR A 27 4.00 -13.72 -6.35
C THR A 27 3.85 -12.58 -5.36
N ARG A 28 4.90 -11.76 -5.25
CA ARG A 28 4.95 -10.63 -4.31
C ARG A 28 5.25 -9.34 -5.04
N PHE A 29 4.56 -8.28 -4.64
CA PHE A 29 4.87 -6.91 -5.08
C PHE A 29 4.79 -5.98 -3.87
N THR A 30 5.80 -5.12 -3.73
CA THR A 30 5.84 -4.13 -2.65
C THR A 30 5.49 -2.76 -3.21
N PHE A 31 4.52 -2.12 -2.57
CA PHE A 31 3.98 -0.83 -3.00
C PHE A 31 4.19 0.24 -1.93
N LYS A 32 4.32 1.48 -2.39
CA LYS A 32 4.38 2.65 -1.52
C LYS A 32 3.23 3.58 -1.90
N VAL A 33 2.41 3.94 -0.92
CA VAL A 33 1.30 4.89 -1.10
C VAL A 33 1.58 6.09 -0.22
N ARG A 34 1.83 7.24 -0.84
CA ARG A 34 2.19 8.47 -0.14
C ARG A 34 1.17 9.56 -0.41
N ALA A 35 0.69 10.21 0.66
CA ALA A 35 -0.22 11.34 0.53
C ALA A 35 0.45 12.52 -0.17
N ALA A 36 -0.29 13.19 -1.05
CA ALA A 36 0.14 14.46 -1.63
C ALA A 36 0.15 15.54 -0.54
N GLU A 37 0.98 16.57 -0.73
CA GLU A 37 1.04 17.69 0.22
C GLU A 37 -0.30 18.41 0.35
N GLN A 38 -1.06 18.44 -0.74
CA GLN A 38 -2.36 19.11 -0.78
C GLN A 38 -3.39 18.24 -1.50
N GLY A 39 -4.63 18.32 -1.04
CA GLY A 39 -5.76 17.66 -1.68
C GLY A 39 -5.91 16.18 -1.34
N PRO A 40 -6.98 15.55 -1.84
CA PRO A 40 -7.33 14.16 -1.49
C PRO A 40 -6.62 13.15 -2.39
N MET A 41 -5.32 13.32 -2.65
CA MET A 41 -4.55 12.45 -3.55
C MET A 41 -3.47 11.69 -2.80
N HIS A 42 -3.24 10.45 -3.26
CA HIS A 42 -2.12 9.61 -2.83
C HIS A 42 -1.40 9.11 -4.06
N PHE A 43 -0.08 9.16 -4.06
CA PHE A 43 0.74 8.64 -5.15
C PHE A 43 1.12 7.18 -4.87
N VAL A 44 1.05 6.35 -5.89
CA VAL A 44 1.33 4.91 -5.79
C VAL A 44 2.57 4.57 -6.60
N SER A 45 3.49 3.87 -5.95
CA SER A 45 4.74 3.40 -6.57
C SER A 45 4.95 1.93 -6.24
N VAL A 46 5.75 1.24 -7.07
CA VAL A 46 6.11 -0.16 -6.84
C VAL A 46 7.62 -0.28 -6.71
N LEU A 47 8.07 -1.16 -5.82
CA LEU A 47 9.47 -1.45 -5.63
C LEU A 47 10.01 -2.22 -6.83
N THR A 48 11.05 -1.67 -7.50
CA THR A 48 11.63 -2.25 -8.72
C THR A 48 13.07 -2.72 -8.54
N GLY A 49 13.67 -2.46 -7.38
CA GLY A 49 15.06 -2.82 -7.11
C GLY A 49 15.28 -3.18 -5.64
N PRO A 50 16.54 -3.41 -5.24
CA PRO A 50 16.86 -3.90 -3.89
C PRO A 50 16.76 -2.84 -2.79
N ASP A 51 16.77 -1.55 -3.13
CA ASP A 51 16.74 -0.48 -2.13
C ASP A 51 15.30 -0.08 -1.81
N ASN A 52 14.85 -0.42 -0.60
CA ASN A 52 13.48 -0.18 -0.13
C ASN A 52 13.19 1.30 0.15
N THR A 53 14.14 2.22 -0.05
CA THR A 53 13.91 3.65 0.13
C THR A 53 13.93 4.43 -1.17
N SER A 54 14.75 4.03 -2.15
CA SER A 54 14.94 4.78 -3.39
C SER A 54 14.45 4.09 -4.65
N ASP A 55 14.25 2.76 -4.62
CA ASP A 55 13.93 1.98 -5.82
C ASP A 55 12.43 1.84 -6.07
N PHE A 56 11.64 2.84 -5.69
CA PHE A 56 10.22 2.87 -6.01
C PHE A 56 9.95 3.64 -7.29
N ALA A 57 9.21 3.02 -8.20
CA ALA A 57 8.81 3.61 -9.47
C ALA A 57 7.33 4.01 -9.44
N TYR A 58 7.05 5.31 -9.62
CA TYR A 58 5.70 5.83 -9.68
C TYR A 58 4.94 5.24 -10.87
N PHE A 59 3.68 4.81 -10.65
CA PHE A 59 2.85 4.32 -11.75
C PHE A 59 1.40 4.81 -11.73
N GLY A 60 0.93 5.38 -10.64
CA GLY A 60 -0.45 5.82 -10.58
C GLY A 60 -0.77 6.60 -9.31
N PHE A 61 -2.04 6.94 -9.15
CA PHE A 61 -2.48 7.71 -8.00
C PHE A 61 -3.88 7.28 -7.57
N LEU A 62 -4.18 7.56 -6.31
CA LEU A 62 -5.51 7.43 -5.74
C LEU A 62 -6.06 8.83 -5.53
N ARG A 63 -7.22 9.11 -6.09
CA ARG A 63 -7.93 10.37 -5.87
C ARG A 63 -9.25 10.06 -5.19
N ARG A 64 -9.38 10.52 -3.95
CA ARG A 64 -10.55 10.23 -3.11
C ARG A 64 -10.84 8.73 -3.04
N GLY A 65 -9.76 7.93 -2.93
CA GLY A 65 -9.88 6.47 -2.84
C GLY A 65 -10.09 5.73 -4.16
N VAL A 66 -10.12 6.42 -5.30
CA VAL A 66 -10.26 5.80 -6.62
C VAL A 66 -8.91 5.75 -7.31
N TYR A 67 -8.54 4.58 -7.83
CA TYR A 67 -7.25 4.37 -8.49
C TYR A 67 -7.30 4.80 -9.96
N PHE A 68 -6.24 5.52 -10.39
CA PHE A 68 -5.98 5.91 -11.78
C PHE A 68 -4.52 5.62 -12.12
N HIS A 69 -4.27 5.09 -13.31
CA HIS A 69 -2.90 4.96 -13.84
C HIS A 69 -2.36 6.34 -14.22
N GLY A 70 -1.06 6.56 -13.97
CA GLY A 70 -0.42 7.88 -14.19
C GLY A 70 -0.14 8.25 -15.65
N GLY A 71 -0.46 7.37 -16.61
CA GLY A 71 -0.27 7.65 -18.02
C GLY A 71 1.18 7.90 -18.39
N GLN A 72 1.46 9.03 -19.06
CA GLN A 72 2.80 9.38 -19.52
C GLN A 72 3.79 9.66 -18.38
N LYS A 73 3.29 10.03 -17.20
CA LYS A 73 4.13 10.30 -16.03
C LYS A 73 4.51 9.02 -15.29
N ALA A 74 3.83 7.91 -15.56
CA ALA A 74 4.12 6.63 -14.93
C ALA A 74 5.42 6.04 -15.47
N ARG A 75 6.24 5.51 -14.56
CA ARG A 75 7.48 4.83 -14.91
C ARG A 75 7.27 3.34 -15.17
N VAL A 76 6.08 2.83 -14.86
CA VAL A 76 5.69 1.44 -15.08
C VAL A 76 4.37 1.45 -15.84
N GLY A 77 4.29 0.69 -16.93
CA GLY A 77 3.12 0.66 -17.80
C GLY A 77 1.93 -0.04 -17.16
N LYS A 78 0.72 0.33 -17.61
CA LYS A 78 -0.53 -0.24 -17.09
C LYS A 78 -0.65 -1.75 -17.27
N ASP A 79 0.11 -2.33 -18.22
CA ASP A 79 0.08 -3.77 -18.51
C ASP A 79 1.11 -4.58 -17.71
N ALA A 80 1.93 -3.91 -16.89
CA ALA A 80 2.88 -4.60 -16.02
C ALA A 80 2.15 -5.44 -14.96
N PRO A 81 2.67 -6.63 -14.63
CA PRO A 81 2.02 -7.50 -13.64
C PRO A 81 1.79 -6.83 -12.28
N SER A 82 2.74 -6.00 -11.84
CA SER A 82 2.61 -5.27 -10.57
C SER A 82 1.46 -4.26 -10.59
N VAL A 83 1.31 -3.52 -11.70
CA VAL A 83 0.25 -2.53 -11.86
C VAL A 83 -1.11 -3.20 -11.94
N LYS A 84 -1.21 -4.30 -12.68
CA LYS A 84 -2.45 -5.08 -12.76
C LYS A 84 -2.84 -5.66 -11.40
N ALA A 85 -1.86 -6.14 -10.64
CA ALA A 85 -2.10 -6.68 -9.30
C ALA A 85 -2.66 -5.61 -8.36
N PHE A 86 -2.06 -4.42 -8.38
CA PHE A 86 -2.54 -3.30 -7.54
C PHE A 86 -3.95 -2.87 -7.94
N ASP A 87 -4.20 -2.69 -9.24
CA ASP A 87 -5.51 -2.28 -9.76
C ASP A 87 -6.60 -3.27 -9.36
N TRP A 88 -6.35 -4.57 -9.57
CA TRP A 88 -7.27 -5.64 -9.17
C TRP A 88 -7.54 -5.61 -7.67
N PHE A 89 -6.49 -5.57 -6.86
CA PHE A 89 -6.59 -5.56 -5.40
C PHE A 89 -7.38 -4.36 -4.91
N TRP A 90 -7.02 -3.16 -5.37
CA TRP A 90 -7.65 -1.93 -4.90
C TRP A 90 -9.12 -1.86 -5.29
N ARG A 91 -9.43 -2.24 -6.52
CA ARG A 91 -10.81 -2.22 -7.03
C ARG A 91 -11.71 -3.15 -6.22
N HIS A 92 -11.29 -4.39 -5.99
CA HIS A 92 -12.06 -5.35 -5.22
C HIS A 92 -12.17 -4.96 -3.75
N MET A 93 -11.11 -4.46 -3.17
CA MET A 93 -11.12 -3.98 -1.79
C MET A 93 -12.09 -2.80 -1.62
N ALA A 94 -12.12 -1.86 -2.57
CA ALA A 94 -13.03 -0.71 -2.54
C ALA A 94 -14.48 -1.11 -2.68
N GLN A 95 -14.77 -2.25 -3.31
CA GLN A 95 -16.11 -2.82 -3.41
C GLN A 95 -16.56 -3.57 -2.14
N GLY A 96 -15.66 -3.70 -1.17
CA GLY A 96 -15.95 -4.42 0.06
C GLY A 96 -15.76 -5.93 -0.01
N ASP A 97 -15.11 -6.42 -1.06
CA ASP A 97 -14.84 -7.85 -1.23
C ASP A 97 -13.84 -8.35 -0.19
N ASP A 98 -14.07 -9.55 0.34
CA ASP A 98 -13.13 -10.22 1.22
C ASP A 98 -12.08 -10.94 0.39
N LEU A 99 -10.85 -10.42 0.40
CA LEU A 99 -9.74 -10.97 -0.39
C LEU A 99 -8.79 -11.85 0.43
N SER A 100 -9.13 -12.14 1.68
CA SER A 100 -8.23 -12.85 2.61
C SER A 100 -7.85 -14.27 2.13
N ALA A 101 -8.70 -14.91 1.33
CA ALA A 101 -8.41 -16.23 0.76
C ALA A 101 -7.52 -16.16 -0.50
N LEU A 102 -7.31 -14.98 -1.08
CA LEU A 102 -6.61 -14.80 -2.35
C LEU A 102 -5.28 -14.06 -2.18
N VAL A 103 -5.20 -13.09 -1.27
CA VAL A 103 -4.01 -12.28 -1.06
C VAL A 103 -3.80 -11.99 0.41
N GLU A 104 -2.53 -11.83 0.78
CA GLU A 104 -2.14 -11.27 2.07
C GLU A 104 -1.50 -9.91 1.85
N VAL A 105 -1.75 -8.98 2.77
CA VAL A 105 -1.17 -7.64 2.75
C VAL A 105 -0.27 -7.51 3.98
N HIS A 106 1.02 -7.34 3.76
CA HIS A 106 2.02 -7.24 4.83
C HIS A 106 2.62 -5.85 4.87
N HIS A 107 2.78 -5.29 6.07
CA HIS A 107 3.52 -4.04 6.22
C HIS A 107 5.01 -4.30 6.51
N GLU A 108 5.83 -3.26 6.37
CA GLU A 108 7.29 -3.34 6.49
C GLU A 108 7.80 -3.13 7.93
N GLY A 109 6.92 -3.20 8.94
CA GLY A 109 7.30 -2.93 10.33
C GLY A 109 7.38 -1.45 10.65
N ARG A 110 6.81 -0.58 9.81
CA ARG A 110 6.77 0.87 10.01
C ARG A 110 5.33 1.37 10.02
N CYS A 111 5.08 2.41 10.81
CA CYS A 111 3.76 3.03 10.89
C CYS A 111 3.31 3.55 9.52
N GLY A 112 2.10 3.19 9.10
CA GLY A 112 1.54 3.63 7.81
C GLY A 112 1.28 5.12 7.73
N ARG A 113 1.25 5.83 8.88
CA ARG A 113 1.01 7.26 8.93
C ARG A 113 2.31 8.07 9.03
N CYS A 114 3.21 7.74 9.95
CA CYS A 114 4.42 8.54 10.21
C CYS A 114 5.73 7.88 9.80
N GLY A 115 5.71 6.60 9.43
CA GLY A 115 6.90 5.86 9.00
C GLY A 115 7.82 5.41 10.13
N ARG A 116 7.47 5.69 11.39
CA ARG A 116 8.29 5.30 12.54
C ARG A 116 8.28 3.78 12.73
N ALA A 117 9.40 3.19 13.15
CA ALA A 117 9.49 1.76 13.39
C ALA A 117 8.48 1.31 14.45
N LEU A 118 7.81 0.18 14.23
CA LEU A 118 6.81 -0.38 15.13
C LEU A 118 7.47 -1.41 16.05
N THR A 119 7.26 -1.26 17.36
CA THR A 119 7.89 -2.12 18.37
C THR A 119 6.89 -2.77 19.32
N VAL A 120 5.67 -2.25 19.38
CA VAL A 120 4.61 -2.74 20.29
C VAL A 120 3.71 -3.72 19.52
N PRO A 121 3.31 -4.87 20.12
CA PRO A 121 2.49 -5.87 19.42
C PRO A 121 1.21 -5.32 18.78
N GLU A 122 0.50 -4.43 19.48
CA GLU A 122 -0.71 -3.80 18.92
C GLU A 122 -0.40 -2.93 17.71
N SER A 123 0.74 -2.23 17.72
CA SER A 123 1.18 -1.40 16.60
C SER A 123 1.58 -2.25 15.40
N ILE A 124 2.25 -3.38 15.62
CA ILE A 124 2.61 -4.31 14.54
C ILE A 124 1.36 -4.88 13.88
N LYS A 125 0.35 -5.24 14.67
CA LYS A 125 -0.89 -5.81 14.17
C LYS A 125 -1.71 -4.79 13.37
N SER A 126 -1.81 -3.54 13.83
CA SER A 126 -2.58 -2.49 13.17
C SER A 126 -1.84 -1.82 12.02
N GLY A 127 -0.50 -1.82 12.04
CA GLY A 127 0.32 -1.07 11.10
C GLY A 127 0.51 0.39 11.49
N PHE A 128 0.10 0.81 12.69
CA PHE A 128 0.21 2.19 13.18
C PHE A 128 0.86 2.24 14.56
N GLY A 129 1.67 3.28 14.80
CA GLY A 129 2.21 3.56 16.13
C GLY A 129 1.12 4.00 17.10
N PRO A 130 1.37 3.94 18.44
CA PRO A 130 0.33 4.26 19.42
C PRO A 130 -0.27 5.66 19.26
N GLU A 131 0.56 6.67 18.96
CA GLU A 131 0.08 8.03 18.74
C GLU A 131 -0.75 8.16 17.46
N CYS A 132 -0.31 7.51 16.39
CA CYS A 132 -0.99 7.56 15.09
C CYS A 132 -2.31 6.79 15.10
N MET A 133 -2.41 5.74 15.90
CA MET A 133 -3.63 4.94 16.04
C MET A 133 -4.81 5.82 16.49
N GLY A 134 -4.59 6.68 17.48
CA GLY A 134 -5.62 7.58 17.98
C GLY A 134 -6.00 8.70 17.00
N LYS A 135 -5.18 8.96 15.99
CA LYS A 135 -5.44 10.00 14.98
C LYS A 135 -6.05 9.48 13.70
N VAL A 136 -5.93 8.17 13.45
CA VAL A 136 -6.47 7.52 12.25
C VAL A 136 -7.93 7.10 12.44
N PHE A 137 -8.29 6.73 13.66
CA PHE A 137 -9.63 6.24 13.99
C PHE A 137 -10.52 7.30 14.64
#